data_17dde30025fa1fca8214d5495a4dfee4
#
_entry.id   17dde30025fa1fca8214d5495a4dfee4
#
_cell.length_a   1.000
_cell.length_b   1.000
_cell.length_c   1.000
_cell.angle_alpha   90.00
_cell.angle_beta   90.00
_cell.angle_gamma   90.00
#
_symmetry.space_group_name_H-M   'P 1'
#
loop_
_entity.id
_entity.type
_entity.pdbx_description
1 polymer ?
#
loop_
_entity_poly.entity_id
_entity_poly.type
_entity_poly.pdbx_seq_one_letter_code
_entity_poly.pdbx_strand_id
1 'polypeptide(L)'
;MSFQVVRFEDVKPQTWKNGGGVTRELLTWPTPDDWLVRISVADIEQDGPFSAFPGIKRTITVLSGAGIWLDTPLDRELRPKDPPFTFPGDIAPHCELVRGPTRDLNAMFNERAGVGRLQRWRTGYESKLKRVSFALDDDPPTLFGVFTLAAAALRTRRNDLALPPMSLAWTTAPIPDMQLLTSPQAWAFHYTARQ
;
A
#
# COMPACT_ATOMS: atom_id res chain seq x y z
N MET A 1 15.97 -16.30 -3.33
CA MET A 1 14.86 -15.40 -2.92
C MET A 1 14.59 -14.49 -4.09
N SER A 2 13.37 -14.46 -4.58
CA SER A 2 12.98 -13.57 -5.67
C SER A 2 11.83 -12.69 -5.19
N PHE A 3 12.01 -11.38 -5.32
CA PHE A 3 10.89 -10.45 -5.31
C PHE A 3 10.22 -10.48 -6.68
N GLN A 4 8.90 -10.41 -6.69
CA GLN A 4 8.16 -10.05 -7.87
C GLN A 4 8.04 -8.53 -7.92
N VAL A 5 8.20 -7.94 -9.10
CA VAL A 5 8.07 -6.49 -9.30
C VAL A 5 6.91 -6.23 -10.26
N VAL A 6 5.99 -5.39 -9.83
CA VAL A 6 4.85 -4.95 -10.62
C VAL A 6 4.94 -3.44 -10.77
N ARG A 7 4.94 -2.94 -12.02
CA ARG A 7 4.97 -1.52 -12.33
C ARG A 7 3.55 -1.02 -12.52
N PHE A 8 3.24 0.13 -11.97
CA PHE A 8 1.93 0.75 -12.10
C PHE A 8 1.46 0.89 -13.56
N GLU A 9 2.39 1.25 -14.45
CA GLU A 9 2.08 1.46 -15.88
C GLU A 9 1.73 0.16 -16.63
N ASP A 10 2.20 -0.99 -16.16
CA ASP A 10 1.94 -2.29 -16.78
C ASP A 10 0.59 -2.89 -16.35
N VAL A 11 -0.07 -2.29 -15.34
CA VAL A 11 -1.36 -2.78 -14.83
C VAL A 11 -2.51 -2.06 -15.50
N LYS A 12 -3.42 -2.84 -16.08
CA LYS A 12 -4.62 -2.30 -16.74
C LYS A 12 -5.51 -1.57 -15.73
N PRO A 13 -5.91 -0.30 -16.03
CA PRO A 13 -6.85 0.42 -15.18
C PRO A 13 -8.25 -0.20 -15.23
N GLN A 14 -8.92 -0.17 -14.09
CA GLN A 14 -10.31 -0.57 -13.93
C GLN A 14 -11.13 0.67 -13.55
N THR A 15 -12.04 1.09 -14.41
CA THR A 15 -12.91 2.23 -14.14
C THR A 15 -13.93 1.87 -13.06
N TRP A 16 -14.18 2.77 -12.13
CA TRP A 16 -15.18 2.60 -11.10
C TRP A 16 -16.58 2.62 -11.70
N LYS A 17 -17.50 1.87 -11.10
CA LYS A 17 -18.89 1.78 -11.58
C LYS A 17 -19.60 3.13 -11.59
N ASN A 18 -19.25 4.03 -10.67
CA ASN A 18 -19.81 5.39 -10.58
C ASN A 18 -19.07 6.40 -11.47
N GLY A 19 -18.03 6.00 -12.20
CA GLY A 19 -17.23 6.90 -13.06
C GLY A 19 -16.32 7.87 -12.31
N GLY A 20 -16.28 7.83 -10.97
CA GLY A 20 -15.56 8.81 -10.16
C GLY A 20 -14.04 8.60 -10.10
N GLY A 21 -13.51 7.56 -10.76
CA GLY A 21 -12.08 7.31 -10.77
C GLY A 21 -11.72 5.97 -11.41
N VAL A 22 -10.43 5.64 -11.33
CA VAL A 22 -9.88 4.38 -11.83
C VAL A 22 -8.96 3.76 -10.79
N THR A 23 -8.89 2.44 -10.77
CA THR A 23 -7.99 1.68 -9.89
C THR A 23 -7.09 0.77 -10.71
N ARG A 24 -5.81 0.67 -10.32
CA ARG A 24 -4.88 -0.37 -10.78
C ARG A 24 -4.52 -1.27 -9.62
N GLU A 25 -4.86 -2.54 -9.72
CA GLU A 25 -4.58 -3.56 -8.71
C GLU A 25 -3.17 -4.10 -8.91
N LEU A 26 -2.22 -3.65 -8.08
CA LEU A 26 -0.83 -4.06 -8.16
C LEU A 26 -0.59 -5.45 -7.57
N LEU A 27 -1.43 -5.86 -6.64
CA LEU A 27 -1.37 -7.18 -6.00
C LEU A 27 -2.75 -7.57 -5.48
N THR A 28 -3.14 -8.80 -5.78
CA THR A 28 -4.19 -9.54 -5.10
C THR A 28 -3.62 -10.90 -4.72
N TRP A 29 -3.51 -11.17 -3.41
CA TRP A 29 -2.84 -12.38 -2.91
C TRP A 29 -3.73 -13.13 -1.91
N PRO A 30 -3.82 -14.48 -1.97
CA PRO A 30 -3.11 -15.38 -2.87
C PRO A 30 -3.65 -15.40 -4.31
N THR A 31 -4.93 -15.12 -4.53
CA THR A 31 -5.56 -15.10 -5.85
C THR A 31 -6.52 -13.91 -5.99
N PRO A 32 -6.89 -13.47 -7.21
CA PRO A 32 -7.85 -12.38 -7.41
C PRO A 32 -9.25 -12.67 -6.85
N ASP A 33 -9.71 -13.92 -6.89
CA ASP A 33 -11.07 -14.28 -6.48
C ASP A 33 -11.20 -14.52 -4.97
N ASP A 34 -10.09 -14.90 -4.31
CA ASP A 34 -10.06 -15.17 -2.87
C ASP A 34 -8.80 -14.53 -2.25
N TRP A 35 -8.81 -13.21 -2.21
CA TRP A 35 -7.64 -12.48 -1.74
C TRP A 35 -7.70 -12.19 -0.22
N LEU A 36 -6.55 -12.32 0.40
CA LEU A 36 -6.30 -11.94 1.79
C LEU A 36 -5.63 -10.56 1.87
N VAL A 37 -4.88 -10.20 0.83
CA VAL A 37 -4.21 -8.90 0.69
C VAL A 37 -4.47 -8.36 -0.70
N ARG A 38 -4.86 -7.08 -0.77
CA ARG A 38 -4.99 -6.34 -2.02
C ARG A 38 -4.27 -5.00 -1.88
N ILE A 39 -3.34 -4.75 -2.80
CA ILE A 39 -2.62 -3.47 -2.91
C ILE A 39 -2.99 -2.84 -4.24
N SER A 40 -3.46 -1.61 -4.20
CA SER A 40 -3.89 -0.90 -5.40
C SER A 40 -3.55 0.58 -5.33
N VAL A 41 -3.42 1.20 -6.49
CA VAL A 41 -3.33 2.65 -6.64
C VAL A 41 -4.59 3.12 -7.36
N ALA A 42 -5.23 4.16 -6.83
CA ALA A 42 -6.40 4.77 -7.43
C ALA A 42 -6.13 6.22 -7.83
N ASP A 43 -6.68 6.61 -8.98
CA ASP A 43 -6.87 7.99 -9.40
C ASP A 43 -8.32 8.36 -9.12
N ILE A 44 -8.54 9.27 -8.17
CA ILE A 44 -9.85 9.77 -7.77
C ILE A 44 -10.06 11.09 -8.51
N GLU A 45 -11.08 11.14 -9.38
CA GLU A 45 -11.33 12.26 -10.28
C GLU A 45 -12.56 13.08 -9.87
N GLN A 46 -13.47 12.47 -9.09
CA GLN A 46 -14.70 13.09 -8.62
C GLN A 46 -15.04 12.67 -7.21
N ASP A 47 -15.78 13.50 -6.51
CA ASP A 47 -16.35 13.17 -5.21
C ASP A 47 -17.32 11.98 -5.35
N GLY A 48 -17.39 11.17 -4.30
CA GLY A 48 -18.31 10.03 -4.31
C GLY A 48 -18.02 8.99 -3.24
N PRO A 49 -18.93 8.02 -3.08
CA PRO A 49 -18.76 6.99 -2.08
C PRO A 49 -17.69 5.97 -2.47
N PHE A 50 -16.90 5.56 -1.50
CA PHE A 50 -16.09 4.36 -1.62
C PHE A 50 -16.93 3.11 -1.42
N SER A 51 -16.52 2.00 -2.02
CA SER A 51 -17.17 0.70 -1.78
C SER A 51 -16.89 0.20 -0.38
N ALA A 52 -17.90 -0.48 0.22
CA ALA A 52 -17.70 -1.26 1.43
C ALA A 52 -17.02 -2.60 1.12
N PHE A 53 -16.18 -3.05 2.06
CA PHE A 53 -15.49 -4.34 2.03
C PHE A 53 -15.59 -5.00 3.41
N PRO A 54 -16.69 -5.70 3.74
CA PRO A 54 -16.91 -6.29 5.05
C PRO A 54 -15.81 -7.28 5.46
N GLY A 55 -15.31 -7.15 6.70
CA GLY A 55 -14.25 -7.98 7.26
C GLY A 55 -12.84 -7.65 6.77
N ILE A 56 -12.70 -6.55 6.04
CA ILE A 56 -11.42 -6.05 5.53
C ILE A 56 -10.98 -4.83 6.32
N LYS A 57 -9.72 -4.78 6.71
CA LYS A 57 -9.07 -3.56 7.18
C LYS A 57 -8.50 -2.80 5.99
N ARG A 58 -8.85 -1.55 5.85
CA ARG A 58 -8.33 -0.66 4.81
C ARG A 58 -7.34 0.32 5.39
N THR A 59 -6.24 0.52 4.68
CA THR A 59 -5.25 1.55 4.99
C THR A 59 -4.97 2.34 3.73
N ILE A 60 -5.21 3.64 3.76
CA ILE A 60 -5.06 4.55 2.62
C ILE A 60 -3.98 5.59 2.89
N THR A 61 -3.25 6.00 1.86
CA THR A 61 -2.30 7.11 1.90
C THR A 61 -2.30 7.87 0.58
N VAL A 62 -2.33 9.20 0.66
CA VAL A 62 -2.30 10.06 -0.52
C VAL A 62 -0.88 10.09 -1.09
N LEU A 63 -0.76 9.81 -2.38
CA LEU A 63 0.51 9.83 -3.13
C LEU A 63 0.76 11.19 -3.78
N SER A 64 -0.29 11.77 -4.39
CA SER A 64 -0.22 13.07 -5.09
C SER A 64 -1.60 13.72 -5.15
N GLY A 65 -1.66 15.00 -5.53
CA GLY A 65 -2.85 15.84 -5.51
C GLY A 65 -2.92 16.70 -4.25
N ALA A 66 -4.04 17.39 -4.05
CA ALA A 66 -4.23 18.26 -2.89
C ALA A 66 -4.69 17.50 -1.64
N GLY A 67 -5.24 16.30 -1.82
CA GLY A 67 -5.75 15.47 -0.75
C GLY A 67 -7.23 15.13 -0.90
N ILE A 68 -7.72 14.36 0.03
CA ILE A 68 -9.11 13.93 0.13
C ILE A 68 -9.63 14.13 1.54
N TRP A 69 -10.92 14.38 1.66
CA TRP A 69 -11.66 14.27 2.90
C TRP A 69 -12.46 12.97 2.90
N LEU A 70 -12.41 12.21 3.98
CA LEU A 70 -13.19 10.98 4.16
C LEU A 70 -14.18 11.17 5.31
N ASP A 71 -15.46 11.05 5.00
CA ASP A 71 -16.54 10.97 5.99
C ASP A 71 -16.49 9.60 6.68
N THR A 72 -15.72 9.54 7.73
CA THR A 72 -15.59 8.40 8.64
C THR A 72 -15.97 8.85 10.04
N PRO A 73 -16.19 7.95 11.02
CA PRO A 73 -16.44 8.35 12.41
C PRO A 73 -15.38 9.29 13.01
N LEU A 74 -14.22 9.43 12.37
CA LEU A 74 -13.14 10.32 12.78
C LEU A 74 -12.99 11.57 11.91
N ASP A 75 -13.83 11.73 10.87
CA ASP A 75 -13.76 12.82 9.89
C ASP A 75 -12.32 13.16 9.50
N ARG A 76 -11.81 12.56 8.45
CA ARG A 76 -10.37 12.62 8.20
C ARG A 76 -10.03 13.29 6.87
N GLU A 77 -9.36 14.42 6.95
CA GLU A 77 -8.62 14.97 5.81
C GLU A 77 -7.25 14.27 5.70
N LEU A 78 -6.92 13.83 4.48
CA LEU A 78 -5.65 13.16 4.15
C LEU A 78 -4.94 13.91 3.04
N ARG A 79 -3.68 14.25 3.27
CA ARG A 79 -2.81 14.95 2.33
C ARG A 79 -1.55 14.13 2.01
N PRO A 80 -0.83 14.43 0.91
CA PRO A 80 0.52 13.90 0.71
C PRO A 80 1.40 14.19 1.93
N LYS A 81 2.17 13.22 2.40
CA LYS A 81 3.03 13.27 3.60
C LYS A 81 2.33 12.93 4.92
N ASP A 82 1.02 12.92 5.00
CA ASP A 82 0.35 12.39 6.18
C ASP A 82 0.68 10.91 6.39
N PRO A 83 0.66 10.40 7.61
CA PRO A 83 0.78 8.98 7.86
C PRO A 83 -0.40 8.22 7.21
N PRO A 84 -0.21 6.95 6.82
CA PRO A 84 -1.31 6.13 6.34
C PRO A 84 -2.45 6.10 7.36
N PHE A 85 -3.68 6.25 6.88
CA PHE A 85 -4.89 6.22 7.67
C PHE A 85 -5.59 4.88 7.55
N THR A 86 -5.94 4.28 8.67
CA THR A 86 -6.56 2.96 8.73
C THR A 86 -8.00 3.05 9.25
N PHE A 87 -8.91 2.35 8.58
CA PHE A 87 -10.32 2.27 8.95
C PHE A 87 -10.93 0.90 8.58
N PRO A 88 -12.04 0.49 9.23
CA PRO A 88 -12.75 -0.73 8.89
C PRO A 88 -13.35 -0.65 7.47
N GLY A 89 -13.20 -1.69 6.68
CA GLY A 89 -13.78 -1.77 5.34
C GLY A 89 -15.30 -1.92 5.32
N ASP A 90 -15.92 -2.23 6.45
CA ASP A 90 -17.38 -2.22 6.60
C ASP A 90 -17.96 -0.81 6.41
N ILE A 91 -17.15 0.22 6.64
CA ILE A 91 -17.51 1.60 6.36
C ILE A 91 -17.37 1.88 4.86
N ALA A 92 -18.37 2.52 4.26
CA ALA A 92 -18.34 3.05 2.91
C ALA A 92 -18.28 4.59 2.97
N PRO A 93 -17.12 5.19 3.27
CA PRO A 93 -17.04 6.63 3.48
C PRO A 93 -17.32 7.36 2.18
N HIS A 94 -17.96 8.52 2.29
CA HIS A 94 -17.97 9.50 1.20
C HIS A 94 -16.58 10.15 1.11
N CYS A 95 -16.07 10.25 -0.10
CA CYS A 95 -14.77 10.87 -0.39
C CYS A 95 -15.02 12.20 -1.12
N GLU A 96 -14.48 13.28 -0.58
CA GLU A 96 -14.47 14.60 -1.22
C GLU A 96 -13.04 15.00 -1.57
N LEU A 97 -12.84 15.53 -2.77
CA LEU A 97 -11.55 16.05 -3.22
C LEU A 97 -11.30 17.42 -2.60
N VAL A 98 -10.16 17.61 -1.93
CA VAL A 98 -9.80 18.92 -1.36
C VAL A 98 -9.65 19.96 -2.47
N ARG A 99 -8.97 19.62 -3.56
CA ARG A 99 -8.86 20.46 -4.77
C ARG A 99 -8.36 19.65 -5.96
N GLY A 100 -9.28 19.23 -6.83
CA GLY A 100 -8.95 18.48 -8.05
C GLY A 100 -8.48 17.05 -7.81
N PRO A 101 -8.15 16.35 -8.89
CA PRO A 101 -7.82 14.92 -8.83
C PRO A 101 -6.72 14.57 -7.85
N THR A 102 -6.89 13.45 -7.18
CA THR A 102 -5.95 12.93 -6.16
C THR A 102 -5.66 11.47 -6.44
N ARG A 103 -4.39 11.07 -6.24
CA ARG A 103 -3.94 9.68 -6.33
C ARG A 103 -3.63 9.14 -4.95
N ASP A 104 -4.10 7.94 -4.66
CA ASP A 104 -3.81 7.23 -3.42
C ASP A 104 -3.23 5.83 -3.62
N LEU A 105 -2.59 5.33 -2.57
CA LEU A 105 -2.24 3.92 -2.38
C LEU A 105 -3.19 3.35 -1.32
N ASN A 106 -3.86 2.26 -1.66
CA ASN A 106 -4.80 1.57 -0.80
C ASN A 106 -4.31 0.14 -0.53
N ALA A 107 -4.12 -0.19 0.74
CA ALA A 107 -3.79 -1.53 1.21
C ALA A 107 -4.97 -2.10 1.98
N MET A 108 -5.45 -3.25 1.56
CA MET A 108 -6.59 -3.95 2.12
C MET A 108 -6.15 -5.30 2.65
N PHE A 109 -6.56 -5.64 3.87
CA PHE A 109 -6.16 -6.85 4.57
C PHE A 109 -7.37 -7.57 5.15
N ASN A 110 -7.51 -8.87 4.88
CA ASN A 110 -8.53 -9.70 5.50
C ASN A 110 -8.18 -9.96 6.97
N GLU A 111 -8.92 -9.32 7.88
CA GLU A 111 -8.64 -9.40 9.33
C GLU A 111 -9.06 -10.75 9.95
N ARG A 112 -9.95 -11.50 9.30
CA ARG A 112 -10.38 -12.83 9.78
C ARG A 112 -9.28 -13.85 9.60
N ALA A 113 -8.50 -13.73 8.52
CA ALA A 113 -7.47 -14.67 8.14
C ALA A 113 -6.05 -14.27 8.59
N GLY A 114 -5.85 -13.05 9.09
CA GLY A 114 -4.52 -12.61 9.51
C GLY A 114 -4.45 -11.16 9.97
N VAL A 115 -3.23 -10.68 10.11
CA VAL A 115 -2.94 -9.29 10.50
C VAL A 115 -2.06 -8.65 9.43
N GLY A 116 -2.53 -7.52 8.88
CA GLY A 116 -1.79 -6.75 7.90
C GLY A 116 -1.57 -5.31 8.34
N ARG A 117 -0.46 -4.71 7.89
CA ARG A 117 -0.13 -3.32 8.14
C ARG A 117 0.53 -2.69 6.93
N LEU A 118 0.23 -1.41 6.69
CA LEU A 118 0.94 -0.52 5.77
C LEU A 118 1.56 0.61 6.57
N GLN A 119 2.83 0.90 6.33
CA GLN A 119 3.52 2.02 6.97
C GLN A 119 4.45 2.71 6.00
N ARG A 120 4.73 4.00 6.22
CA ARG A 120 5.74 4.72 5.45
C ARG A 120 7.13 4.15 5.77
N TRP A 121 7.88 3.82 4.74
CA TRP A 121 9.29 3.47 4.90
C TRP A 121 10.08 4.72 5.26
N ARG A 122 10.70 4.76 6.44
CA ARG A 122 11.58 5.84 6.84
C ARG A 122 13.02 5.44 6.60
N THR A 123 13.68 6.08 5.65
CA THR A 123 15.13 6.02 5.52
C THR A 123 15.74 6.86 6.64
N GLY A 124 16.37 6.23 7.62
CA GLY A 124 17.12 6.96 8.64
C GLY A 124 18.36 7.61 8.04
N TYR A 125 18.68 8.84 8.47
CA TYR A 125 19.83 9.63 8.03
C TYR A 125 21.18 9.06 8.52
N GLU A 126 21.20 7.90 9.15
CA GLU A 126 22.40 7.22 9.60
C GLU A 126 22.61 5.92 8.82
N SER A 127 23.76 5.87 8.18
CA SER A 127 24.34 4.79 7.39
C SER A 127 24.69 3.52 8.16
N LYS A 128 23.81 3.04 9.03
CA LYS A 128 23.90 1.70 9.64
C LYS A 128 22.61 0.97 9.38
N LEU A 129 22.75 -0.21 8.76
CA LEU A 129 21.76 -1.26 8.59
C LEU A 129 20.70 -1.23 9.72
N LYS A 130 19.67 -0.43 9.60
CA LYS A 130 18.49 -0.63 10.41
C LYS A 130 17.69 -1.71 9.70
N ARG A 131 17.73 -2.92 10.27
CA ARG A 131 16.67 -3.90 10.08
C ARG A 131 15.38 -3.12 9.96
N VAL A 132 14.56 -3.47 8.98
CA VAL A 132 13.15 -3.11 9.03
C VAL A 132 12.63 -3.77 10.29
N SER A 133 12.72 -3.06 11.39
CA SER A 133 11.98 -3.41 12.59
C SER A 133 10.53 -3.03 12.29
N PHE A 134 9.87 -3.85 11.44
CA PHE A 134 8.51 -4.12 11.81
C PHE A 134 8.62 -4.69 13.22
N ALA A 135 7.91 -4.12 14.18
CA ALA A 135 7.53 -4.90 15.34
C ALA A 135 6.67 -6.03 14.74
N LEU A 136 7.34 -7.07 14.28
CA LEU A 136 6.71 -8.31 13.91
C LEU A 136 6.25 -8.84 15.25
N ASP A 137 4.98 -9.00 15.44
CA ASP A 137 4.46 -10.00 16.34
C ASP A 137 5.31 -11.25 16.07
N ASP A 138 5.66 -12.05 17.04
CA ASP A 138 6.72 -13.08 17.04
C ASP A 138 6.78 -14.00 15.80
N ASP A 139 5.78 -13.96 14.91
CA ASP A 139 5.70 -14.77 13.69
C ASP A 139 6.22 -14.02 12.44
N PRO A 140 7.01 -14.69 11.59
CA PRO A 140 7.48 -14.12 10.34
C PRO A 140 6.29 -13.84 9.41
N PRO A 141 6.28 -12.69 8.68
CA PRO A 141 5.20 -12.38 7.78
C PRO A 141 5.11 -13.40 6.65
N THR A 142 3.87 -13.78 6.32
CA THR A 142 3.55 -14.65 5.19
C THR A 142 3.75 -13.93 3.86
N LEU A 143 3.54 -12.61 3.85
CA LEU A 143 3.68 -11.75 2.68
C LEU A 143 4.30 -10.41 3.09
N PHE A 144 5.25 -9.94 2.29
CA PHE A 144 5.89 -8.64 2.47
C PHE A 144 6.00 -7.92 1.14
N GLY A 145 5.88 -6.59 1.16
CA GLY A 145 6.13 -5.78 -0.03
C GLY A 145 6.48 -4.34 0.25
N VAL A 146 7.05 -3.70 -0.76
CA VAL A 146 7.46 -2.30 -0.76
C VAL A 146 6.94 -1.61 -2.01
N PHE A 147 6.20 -0.53 -1.84
CA PHE A 147 5.80 0.37 -2.93
C PHE A 147 6.69 1.61 -2.92
N THR A 148 7.17 2.01 -4.09
CA THR A 148 8.01 3.21 -4.27
C THR A 148 7.38 4.20 -5.23
N LEU A 149 7.27 5.46 -4.83
CA LEU A 149 6.73 6.52 -5.68
C LEU A 149 7.74 6.99 -6.72
N ALA A 150 9.01 7.06 -6.33
CA ALA A 150 10.13 7.43 -7.20
C ALA A 150 11.04 6.22 -7.45
N ALA A 151 11.95 6.33 -8.43
CA ALA A 151 12.94 5.30 -8.68
C ALA A 151 13.78 5.00 -7.42
N ALA A 152 13.98 3.73 -7.16
CA ALA A 152 14.70 3.24 -6.00
C ALA A 152 15.47 1.95 -6.32
N ALA A 153 16.24 1.45 -5.36
CA ALA A 153 16.78 0.10 -5.41
C ALA A 153 16.59 -0.56 -4.04
N LEU A 154 16.16 -1.81 -4.06
CA LEU A 154 16.08 -2.64 -2.88
C LEU A 154 17.37 -3.47 -2.79
N ARG A 155 18.26 -3.10 -1.89
CA ARG A 155 19.52 -3.80 -1.65
C ARG A 155 19.31 -4.94 -0.68
N THR A 156 19.71 -6.13 -1.07
CA THR A 156 19.77 -7.32 -0.22
C THR A 156 21.23 -7.75 -0.04
N ARG A 157 21.51 -8.75 0.80
CA ARG A 157 22.87 -9.30 0.93
C ARG A 157 23.40 -9.92 -0.35
N ARG A 158 22.56 -10.26 -1.32
CA ARG A 158 22.94 -11.01 -2.53
C ARG A 158 22.98 -10.14 -3.78
N ASN A 159 22.06 -9.19 -3.89
CA ASN A 159 21.91 -8.35 -5.08
C ASN A 159 21.11 -7.09 -4.77
N ASP A 160 21.21 -6.12 -5.67
CA ASP A 160 20.36 -4.94 -5.73
C ASP A 160 19.25 -5.18 -6.75
N LEU A 161 18.00 -4.92 -6.35
CA LEU A 161 16.84 -4.95 -7.21
C LEU A 161 16.42 -3.54 -7.56
N ALA A 162 16.52 -3.16 -8.83
CA ALA A 162 16.06 -1.87 -9.30
C ALA A 162 14.53 -1.81 -9.27
N LEU A 163 13.99 -0.72 -8.73
CA LEU A 163 12.57 -0.40 -8.66
C LEU A 163 12.32 0.88 -9.46
N PRO A 164 11.73 0.78 -10.65
CA PRO A 164 11.24 1.96 -11.38
C PRO A 164 10.24 2.78 -10.54
N PRO A 165 9.98 4.04 -10.90
CA PRO A 165 8.93 4.83 -10.25
C PRO A 165 7.59 4.08 -10.24
N MET A 166 6.79 4.29 -9.21
CA MET A 166 5.46 3.67 -9.08
C MET A 166 5.48 2.14 -9.20
N SER A 167 6.44 1.49 -8.51
CA SER A 167 6.58 0.02 -8.52
C SER A 167 6.30 -0.60 -7.17
N LEU A 168 5.70 -1.78 -7.20
CA LEU A 168 5.51 -2.66 -6.06
C LEU A 168 6.46 -3.85 -6.17
N ALA A 169 7.36 -4.02 -5.21
CA ALA A 169 8.13 -5.25 -5.03
C ALA A 169 7.54 -6.06 -3.89
N TRP A 170 7.28 -7.36 -4.09
CA TRP A 170 6.70 -8.20 -3.05
C TRP A 170 7.27 -9.63 -3.06
N THR A 171 7.18 -10.32 -1.92
CA THR A 171 7.66 -11.69 -1.74
C THR A 171 6.90 -12.41 -0.63
N THR A 172 6.77 -13.73 -0.76
CA THR A 172 6.31 -14.66 0.28
C THR A 172 7.46 -15.42 0.93
N ALA A 173 8.69 -15.21 0.46
CA ALA A 173 9.88 -15.80 1.07
C ALA A 173 10.25 -15.07 2.37
N PRO A 174 10.98 -15.71 3.31
CA PRO A 174 11.48 -15.04 4.48
C PRO A 174 12.21 -13.74 4.14
N ILE A 175 11.91 -12.67 4.89
CA ILE A 175 12.44 -11.34 4.59
C ILE A 175 13.93 -11.31 4.91
N PRO A 176 14.81 -11.02 3.92
CA PRO A 176 16.24 -10.84 4.19
C PRO A 176 16.48 -9.49 4.86
N ASP A 177 17.65 -9.31 5.45
CA ASP A 177 18.15 -7.98 5.75
C ASP A 177 18.22 -7.17 4.44
N MET A 178 17.52 -6.04 4.40
CA MET A 178 17.43 -5.23 3.20
C MET A 178 17.50 -3.74 3.50
N GLN A 179 17.93 -2.97 2.52
CA GLN A 179 17.94 -1.52 2.54
C GLN A 179 17.22 -0.98 1.30
N LEU A 180 16.42 0.05 1.49
CA LEU A 180 15.90 0.83 0.37
C LEU A 180 16.85 2.00 0.10
N LEU A 181 17.37 2.06 -1.12
CA LEU A 181 18.27 3.11 -1.58
C LEU A 181 17.48 4.12 -2.42
N THR A 182 17.72 5.40 -2.15
CA THR A 182 17.34 6.53 -3.03
C THR A 182 15.86 6.88 -3.15
N SER A 183 14.92 6.38 -2.32
CA SER A 183 13.55 6.89 -2.37
C SER A 183 13.12 7.51 -1.04
N PRO A 184 12.81 8.84 -1.01
CA PRO A 184 12.25 9.47 0.17
C PRO A 184 10.78 9.12 0.40
N GLN A 185 10.11 8.54 -0.59
CA GLN A 185 8.69 8.22 -0.58
C GLN A 185 8.46 6.77 -0.96
N ALA A 186 8.44 5.94 0.07
CA ALA A 186 8.12 4.53 -0.04
C ALA A 186 7.24 4.07 1.13
N TRP A 187 6.49 3.02 0.89
CA TRP A 187 5.65 2.38 1.89
C TRP A 187 5.93 0.89 1.88
N ALA A 188 6.03 0.33 3.06
CA ALA A 188 6.15 -1.11 3.22
C ALA A 188 4.86 -1.66 3.81
N PHE A 189 4.46 -2.83 3.35
CA PHE A 189 3.37 -3.59 3.97
C PHE A 189 3.84 -5.00 4.31
N HIS A 190 3.20 -5.57 5.29
CA HIS A 190 3.33 -6.99 5.61
C HIS A 190 1.97 -7.57 5.97
N TYR A 191 1.86 -8.88 5.84
CA TYR A 191 0.71 -9.65 6.26
C TYR A 191 1.17 -10.95 6.89
N THR A 192 0.67 -11.26 8.08
CA THR A 192 0.90 -12.52 8.78
C THR A 192 -0.42 -13.27 8.84
N ALA A 193 -0.50 -14.40 8.15
CA ALA A 193 -1.67 -15.24 8.18
C ALA A 193 -1.80 -15.90 9.57
N ARG A 194 -3.03 -16.02 10.06
CA ARG A 194 -3.32 -16.84 11.25
C ARG A 194 -3.17 -18.31 10.88
N GLN A 195 -2.56 -19.06 11.78
CA GLN A 195 -2.45 -20.52 11.68
C GLN A 195 -3.78 -21.16 12.04
#